data_02650be4e9059c52785f2d54b9b5a2ff
#
_entry.id   02650be4e9059c52785f2d54b9b5a2ff
#
_cell.length_a   1.000
_cell.length_b   1.000
_cell.length_c   1.000
_cell.angle_alpha   90.00
_cell.angle_beta   90.00
_cell.angle_gamma   90.00
#
_symmetry.space_group_name_H-M   'P 1'
#
loop_
_entity.id
_entity.type
_entity.pdbx_description
1 polymer ?
#
loop_
_entity_poly.entity_id
_entity_poly.type
_entity_poly.pdbx_seq_one_letter_code
_entity_poly.pdbx_strand_id
1 'polypeptide(L)'
;VRILLLNLYYPPDTSATAKMAHSVVETISISHDVTVLCGRPSYDPTERRPWRPYQTEIAGRARIIRAGSTDFPRLDMKKRVLNYLSYVALAIPRALFAPCDVVVAMTDPPFQGIVGAIVATLKRKPYVYNIRDMYPDMAVGGSIVEPGRLARIWEKLHRWALRRATRVIVLGEDMRARIISKGVDPSRVLIVRDGTEILPPNTPLPTPDPEVVRAIRRNFSFVLVHAGNLGFYGAWNTLVTAARLLASEGVGLVFVGDGAQRSQIEAAAAGAGNVRFLQFFPASKIPSVLAAADAHVITVKRGLEGVVVPSKMYGILAAGKPIVAVAPKETDAVSLGIQRGFAVAADPDRPAEVVSAVRALASDPNKLKAMGEAARAAAPDYDRAKELQKFVEILDHLTAD
;
A
#
# COMPACT_ATOMS: atom_id res chain seq x y z
N VAL A 1 -17.34 21.84 -5.44
CA VAL A 1 -17.03 21.11 -6.68
C VAL A 1 -17.53 19.68 -6.59
N ARG A 2 -18.11 19.15 -7.67
CA ARG A 2 -18.62 17.77 -7.72
C ARG A 2 -17.51 16.84 -8.17
N ILE A 3 -17.13 15.90 -7.32
CA ILE A 3 -16.07 14.94 -7.58
C ILE A 3 -16.68 13.56 -7.80
N LEU A 4 -16.31 12.89 -8.90
CA LEU A 4 -16.62 11.49 -9.15
C LEU A 4 -15.36 10.65 -8.89
N LEU A 5 -15.34 9.93 -7.77
CA LEU A 5 -14.26 9.01 -7.43
C LEU A 5 -14.59 7.59 -7.86
N LEU A 6 -13.69 6.98 -8.61
CA LEU A 6 -13.79 5.62 -9.15
C LEU A 6 -12.81 4.70 -8.44
N ASN A 7 -13.30 3.71 -7.71
CA ASN A 7 -12.50 2.64 -7.10
C ASN A 7 -13.36 1.40 -6.86
N LEU A 8 -12.86 0.21 -7.17
CA LEU A 8 -13.64 -1.03 -6.98
C LEU A 8 -13.97 -1.27 -5.51
N TYR A 9 -12.97 -1.15 -4.63
CA TYR A 9 -13.14 -1.43 -3.20
C TYR A 9 -13.44 -0.17 -2.41
N TYR A 10 -14.49 -0.25 -1.60
CA TYR A 10 -14.91 0.80 -0.67
C TYR A 10 -15.58 0.13 0.55
N PRO A 11 -15.56 0.71 1.76
CA PRO A 11 -16.21 0.08 2.91
C PRO A 11 -17.65 -0.38 2.59
N PRO A 12 -18.09 -1.56 3.10
CA PRO A 12 -17.47 -2.33 4.20
C PRO A 12 -16.29 -3.25 3.82
N ASP A 13 -15.82 -3.25 2.56
CA ASP A 13 -14.60 -3.98 2.21
C ASP A 13 -13.44 -3.55 3.10
N THR A 14 -12.68 -4.52 3.64
CA THR A 14 -11.64 -4.29 4.65
C THR A 14 -10.22 -4.16 4.05
N SER A 15 -10.10 -4.11 2.72
CA SER A 15 -8.81 -3.95 2.05
C SER A 15 -8.11 -2.63 2.39
N ALA A 16 -6.79 -2.60 2.31
CA ALA A 16 -6.02 -1.37 2.51
C ALA A 16 -6.47 -0.25 1.56
N THR A 17 -6.74 -0.59 0.29
CA THR A 17 -7.21 0.36 -0.72
C THR A 17 -8.61 0.90 -0.40
N ALA A 18 -9.51 0.05 0.13
CA ALA A 18 -10.84 0.50 0.55
C ALA A 18 -10.77 1.49 1.72
N LYS A 19 -9.94 1.19 2.72
CA LYS A 19 -9.72 2.09 3.87
C LYS A 19 -9.15 3.43 3.44
N MET A 20 -8.18 3.42 2.52
CA MET A 20 -7.58 4.65 2.04
C MET A 20 -8.53 5.44 1.13
N ALA A 21 -9.31 4.77 0.27
CA ALA A 21 -10.36 5.42 -0.50
C ALA A 21 -11.38 6.12 0.42
N HIS A 22 -11.72 5.47 1.53
CA HIS A 22 -12.60 6.07 2.55
C HIS A 22 -11.97 7.32 3.18
N SER A 23 -10.70 7.24 3.64
CA SER A 23 -10.00 8.39 4.22
C SER A 23 -9.89 9.57 3.25
N VAL A 24 -9.60 9.32 1.97
CA VAL A 24 -9.60 10.35 0.93
C VAL A 24 -11.00 10.97 0.83
N VAL A 25 -12.04 10.15 0.71
CA VAL A 25 -13.43 10.61 0.56
C VAL A 25 -13.88 11.40 1.77
N GLU A 26 -13.62 10.95 2.99
CA GLU A 26 -13.96 11.70 4.22
C GLU A 26 -13.33 13.09 4.22
N THR A 27 -12.04 13.17 3.85
CA THR A 27 -11.32 14.44 3.84
C THR A 27 -11.83 15.38 2.76
N ILE A 28 -11.97 14.92 1.50
CA ILE A 28 -12.40 15.80 0.41
C ILE A 28 -13.88 16.16 0.48
N SER A 29 -14.73 15.36 1.12
CA SER A 29 -16.15 15.65 1.27
C SER A 29 -16.46 16.73 2.32
N ILE A 30 -15.44 17.24 3.00
CA ILE A 30 -15.59 18.43 3.88
C ILE A 30 -15.89 19.68 3.04
N SER A 31 -15.23 19.82 1.89
CA SER A 31 -15.29 21.00 1.01
C SER A 31 -15.92 20.74 -0.36
N HIS A 32 -16.13 19.46 -0.74
CA HIS A 32 -16.62 19.08 -2.06
C HIS A 32 -17.81 18.12 -2.00
N ASP A 33 -18.64 18.10 -3.06
CA ASP A 33 -19.71 17.12 -3.24
C ASP A 33 -19.13 15.84 -3.87
N VAL A 34 -19.01 14.79 -3.08
CA VAL A 34 -18.34 13.55 -3.51
C VAL A 34 -19.34 12.46 -3.86
N THR A 35 -19.21 11.93 -5.06
CA THR A 35 -19.86 10.68 -5.48
C THR A 35 -18.79 9.61 -5.67
N VAL A 36 -18.88 8.53 -4.92
CA VAL A 36 -18.03 7.35 -5.08
C VAL A 36 -18.76 6.33 -5.94
N LEU A 37 -18.15 5.89 -7.03
CA LEU A 37 -18.62 4.75 -7.81
C LEU A 37 -17.69 3.57 -7.53
N CYS A 38 -18.20 2.58 -6.82
CA CYS A 38 -17.45 1.40 -6.39
C CYS A 38 -18.18 0.11 -6.77
N GLY A 39 -17.56 -1.03 -6.49
CA GLY A 39 -18.17 -2.34 -6.63
C GLY A 39 -19.07 -2.70 -5.45
N ARG A 40 -19.78 -3.81 -5.59
CA ARG A 40 -20.44 -4.47 -4.46
C ARG A 40 -19.39 -4.97 -3.47
N PRO A 41 -19.68 -5.02 -2.16
CA PRO A 41 -18.78 -5.64 -1.19
C PRO A 41 -18.45 -7.06 -1.60
N SER A 42 -17.17 -7.37 -1.68
CA SER A 42 -16.70 -8.67 -2.21
C SER A 42 -15.42 -9.15 -1.52
N TYR A 43 -14.86 -8.35 -0.62
CA TYR A 43 -13.63 -8.69 0.08
C TYR A 43 -13.88 -9.68 1.22
N ASP A 44 -14.94 -9.46 1.97
CA ASP A 44 -15.40 -10.34 3.05
C ASP A 44 -16.66 -11.11 2.60
N PRO A 45 -16.65 -12.46 2.61
CA PRO A 45 -17.82 -13.26 2.25
C PRO A 45 -19.04 -13.00 3.14
N THR A 46 -18.84 -12.55 4.38
CA THR A 46 -19.94 -12.25 5.32
C THR A 46 -20.69 -10.97 4.97
N GLU A 47 -20.07 -10.07 4.23
CA GLU A 47 -20.62 -8.79 3.79
C GLU A 47 -21.33 -8.87 2.42
N ARG A 48 -21.53 -10.07 1.88
CA ARG A 48 -22.18 -10.25 0.58
C ARG A 48 -23.61 -9.76 0.61
N ARG A 49 -23.95 -8.90 -0.36
CA ARG A 49 -25.29 -8.36 -0.58
C ARG A 49 -25.93 -8.98 -1.81
N PRO A 50 -27.28 -9.06 -1.88
CA PRO A 50 -27.98 -9.49 -3.08
C PRO A 50 -27.50 -8.73 -4.31
N TRP A 51 -27.43 -9.41 -5.46
CA TRP A 51 -27.01 -8.78 -6.70
C TRP A 51 -28.05 -7.73 -7.14
N ARG A 52 -27.58 -6.53 -7.43
CA ARG A 52 -28.33 -5.46 -8.08
C ARG A 52 -27.42 -4.78 -9.10
N PRO A 53 -27.94 -4.30 -10.25
CA PRO A 53 -27.11 -3.57 -11.22
C PRO A 53 -26.51 -2.32 -10.59
N TYR A 54 -27.32 -1.58 -9.80
CA TYR A 54 -26.86 -0.43 -9.03
C TYR A 54 -27.57 -0.37 -7.69
N GLN A 55 -26.83 0.10 -6.68
CA GLN A 55 -27.36 0.44 -5.37
C GLN A 55 -26.76 1.79 -4.96
N THR A 56 -27.57 2.70 -4.45
CA THR A 56 -27.11 4.01 -3.96
C THR A 56 -27.39 4.12 -2.47
N GLU A 57 -26.42 4.61 -1.75
CA GLU A 57 -26.50 4.89 -0.31
C GLU A 57 -25.75 6.19 0.00
N ILE A 58 -26.04 6.80 1.15
CA ILE A 58 -25.28 7.95 1.66
C ILE A 58 -24.42 7.44 2.82
N ALA A 59 -23.14 7.75 2.79
CA ALA A 59 -22.20 7.44 3.84
C ALA A 59 -21.48 8.73 4.25
N GLY A 60 -21.76 9.22 5.46
CA GLY A 60 -21.30 10.54 5.89
C GLY A 60 -21.82 11.64 4.93
N ARG A 61 -20.90 12.39 4.34
CA ARG A 61 -21.21 13.47 3.37
C ARG A 61 -21.16 13.00 1.91
N ALA A 62 -20.75 11.77 1.66
CA ALA A 62 -20.57 11.26 0.30
C ALA A 62 -21.75 10.40 -0.16
N ARG A 63 -22.05 10.48 -1.48
CA ARG A 63 -22.97 9.56 -2.16
C ARG A 63 -22.16 8.36 -2.66
N ILE A 64 -22.55 7.16 -2.24
CA ILE A 64 -21.92 5.92 -2.67
C ILE A 64 -22.83 5.22 -3.66
N ILE A 65 -22.32 4.95 -4.86
CA ILE A 65 -23.01 4.18 -5.89
C ILE A 65 -22.24 2.88 -6.08
N ARG A 66 -22.89 1.76 -5.78
CA ARG A 66 -22.31 0.44 -5.97
C ARG A 66 -22.81 -0.16 -7.28
N ALA A 67 -21.85 -0.44 -8.18
CA ALA A 67 -22.14 -1.19 -9.40
C ALA A 67 -22.04 -2.69 -9.12
N GLY A 68 -22.97 -3.45 -9.70
CA GLY A 68 -22.98 -4.89 -9.65
C GLY A 68 -21.76 -5.50 -10.34
N SER A 69 -21.47 -6.75 -10.00
CA SER A 69 -20.45 -7.57 -10.66
C SER A 69 -20.79 -9.04 -10.49
N THR A 70 -20.15 -9.92 -11.23
CA THR A 70 -20.07 -11.33 -10.87
C THR A 70 -19.34 -11.49 -9.54
N ASP A 71 -19.52 -12.62 -8.87
CA ASP A 71 -19.00 -12.86 -7.52
C ASP A 71 -18.30 -14.22 -7.45
N PHE A 72 -17.33 -14.41 -8.32
CA PHE A 72 -16.53 -15.62 -8.34
C PHE A 72 -15.44 -15.59 -7.24
N PRO A 73 -15.00 -16.77 -6.75
CA PRO A 73 -13.92 -16.87 -5.77
C PRO A 73 -12.66 -16.15 -6.21
N ARG A 74 -12.05 -15.38 -5.31
CA ARG A 74 -10.89 -14.50 -5.60
C ARG A 74 -9.59 -15.26 -5.84
N LEU A 75 -9.48 -16.50 -5.39
CA LEU A 75 -8.29 -17.35 -5.56
C LEU A 75 -8.06 -17.74 -7.02
N ASP A 76 -9.12 -17.81 -7.83
CA ASP A 76 -9.03 -18.08 -9.26
C ASP A 76 -8.81 -16.76 -10.03
N MET A 77 -7.62 -16.59 -10.56
CA MET A 77 -7.24 -15.36 -11.27
C MET A 77 -8.13 -15.07 -12.49
N LYS A 78 -8.52 -16.09 -13.27
CA LYS A 78 -9.37 -15.92 -14.44
C LYS A 78 -10.78 -15.45 -14.05
N LYS A 79 -11.34 -16.04 -13.02
CA LYS A 79 -12.64 -15.68 -12.46
C LYS A 79 -12.61 -14.29 -11.83
N ARG A 80 -11.49 -13.92 -11.19
CA ARG A 80 -11.28 -12.57 -10.66
C ARG A 80 -11.28 -11.51 -11.77
N VAL A 81 -10.70 -11.80 -12.92
CA VAL A 81 -10.76 -10.91 -14.10
C VAL A 81 -12.21 -10.74 -14.59
N LEU A 82 -13.03 -11.80 -14.58
CA LEU A 82 -14.46 -11.69 -14.93
C LEU A 82 -15.21 -10.79 -13.95
N ASN A 83 -14.91 -10.86 -12.64
CA ASN A 83 -15.50 -9.95 -11.66
C ASN A 83 -15.14 -8.49 -11.98
N TYR A 84 -13.90 -8.24 -12.39
CA TYR A 84 -13.45 -6.89 -12.75
C TYR A 84 -14.13 -6.38 -14.03
N LEU A 85 -14.21 -7.20 -15.07
CA LEU A 85 -14.83 -6.83 -16.34
C LEU A 85 -16.32 -6.56 -16.19
N SER A 86 -17.04 -7.41 -15.44
CA SER A 86 -18.47 -7.22 -15.18
C SER A 86 -18.75 -5.96 -14.36
N TYR A 87 -17.88 -5.63 -13.38
CA TYR A 87 -17.94 -4.36 -12.67
C TYR A 87 -17.78 -3.18 -13.63
N VAL A 88 -16.72 -3.19 -14.47
CA VAL A 88 -16.44 -2.09 -15.40
C VAL A 88 -17.55 -1.90 -16.42
N ALA A 89 -18.15 -2.99 -16.90
CA ALA A 89 -19.28 -2.95 -17.83
C ALA A 89 -20.49 -2.16 -17.28
N LEU A 90 -20.70 -2.20 -15.97
CA LEU A 90 -21.74 -1.41 -15.29
C LEU A 90 -21.21 -0.05 -14.81
N ALA A 91 -19.94 0.04 -14.39
CA ALA A 91 -19.38 1.27 -13.86
C ALA A 91 -19.25 2.38 -14.93
N ILE A 92 -18.80 2.07 -16.14
CA ILE A 92 -18.63 3.09 -17.20
C ILE A 92 -19.96 3.78 -17.54
N PRO A 93 -21.05 3.09 -17.91
CA PRO A 93 -22.33 3.77 -18.19
C PRO A 93 -22.80 4.62 -17.01
N ARG A 94 -22.73 4.07 -15.79
CA ARG A 94 -23.17 4.80 -14.59
C ARG A 94 -22.33 6.05 -14.32
N ALA A 95 -21.00 5.98 -14.54
CA ALA A 95 -20.10 7.12 -14.42
C ALA A 95 -20.41 8.23 -15.43
N LEU A 96 -20.77 7.87 -16.65
CA LEU A 96 -21.13 8.85 -17.69
C LEU A 96 -22.37 9.67 -17.33
N PHE A 97 -23.33 9.06 -16.64
CA PHE A 97 -24.55 9.76 -16.18
C PHE A 97 -24.38 10.46 -14.81
N ALA A 98 -23.32 10.16 -14.05
CA ALA A 98 -23.08 10.84 -12.78
C ALA A 98 -22.61 12.29 -13.02
N PRO A 99 -23.24 13.30 -12.42
CA PRO A 99 -22.78 14.68 -12.52
C PRO A 99 -21.41 14.82 -11.82
N CYS A 100 -20.43 15.43 -12.50
CA CYS A 100 -19.12 15.73 -11.91
C CYS A 100 -18.43 16.87 -12.64
N ASP A 101 -17.55 17.54 -11.93
CA ASP A 101 -16.65 18.56 -12.46
C ASP A 101 -15.22 18.02 -12.59
N VAL A 102 -14.85 17.07 -11.74
CA VAL A 102 -13.57 16.35 -11.76
C VAL A 102 -13.81 14.85 -11.65
N VAL A 103 -13.04 14.05 -12.40
CA VAL A 103 -12.99 12.60 -12.27
C VAL A 103 -11.70 12.21 -11.55
N VAL A 104 -11.81 11.45 -10.47
CA VAL A 104 -10.69 10.86 -9.74
C VAL A 104 -10.75 9.35 -9.91
N ALA A 105 -9.68 8.69 -10.34
CA ALA A 105 -9.61 7.23 -10.33
C ALA A 105 -8.43 6.77 -9.48
N MET A 106 -8.67 5.74 -8.67
CA MET A 106 -7.63 4.98 -7.97
C MET A 106 -7.17 3.77 -8.80
N THR A 107 -6.58 2.76 -8.20
CA THR A 107 -5.96 1.65 -8.94
C THR A 107 -6.71 0.32 -8.90
N ASP A 108 -7.79 0.21 -8.15
CA ASP A 108 -8.60 -1.02 -8.12
C ASP A 108 -9.89 -0.89 -8.96
N PRO A 109 -10.11 -1.81 -9.91
CA PRO A 109 -9.27 -2.93 -10.34
C PRO A 109 -8.03 -2.43 -11.12
N PRO A 110 -7.04 -3.30 -11.41
CA PRO A 110 -5.74 -2.94 -11.99
C PRO A 110 -5.74 -2.05 -13.24
N PHE A 111 -6.85 -1.89 -13.91
CA PHE A 111 -7.06 -1.01 -15.08
C PHE A 111 -8.02 0.16 -14.79
N GLN A 112 -8.32 0.45 -13.53
CA GLN A 112 -9.24 1.54 -13.14
C GLN A 112 -8.78 2.91 -13.65
N GLY A 113 -7.48 3.16 -13.71
CA GLY A 113 -6.94 4.39 -14.30
C GLY A 113 -7.29 4.56 -15.77
N ILE A 114 -7.37 3.47 -16.54
CA ILE A 114 -7.82 3.49 -17.95
C ILE A 114 -9.32 3.82 -18.00
N VAL A 115 -10.12 3.21 -17.13
CA VAL A 115 -11.55 3.50 -17.00
C VAL A 115 -11.77 4.98 -16.66
N GLY A 116 -11.03 5.52 -15.69
CA GLY A 116 -11.08 6.94 -15.32
C GLY A 116 -10.75 7.86 -16.49
N ALA A 117 -9.70 7.53 -17.25
CA ALA A 117 -9.32 8.29 -18.44
C ALA A 117 -10.39 8.27 -19.54
N ILE A 118 -11.04 7.12 -19.78
CA ILE A 118 -12.17 6.98 -20.71
C ILE A 118 -13.33 7.87 -20.27
N VAL A 119 -13.77 7.74 -19.03
CA VAL A 119 -14.88 8.52 -18.46
C VAL A 119 -14.60 10.02 -18.54
N ALA A 120 -13.42 10.45 -18.10
CA ALA A 120 -13.01 11.86 -18.14
C ALA A 120 -12.93 12.43 -19.56
N THR A 121 -12.49 11.62 -20.53
CA THR A 121 -12.44 12.03 -21.95
C THR A 121 -13.84 12.21 -22.52
N LEU A 122 -14.73 11.25 -22.31
CA LEU A 122 -16.11 11.32 -22.83
C LEU A 122 -16.90 12.45 -22.17
N LYS A 123 -16.66 12.71 -20.90
CA LYS A 123 -17.30 13.82 -20.15
C LYS A 123 -16.60 15.18 -20.39
N ARG A 124 -15.42 15.20 -21.03
CA ARG A 124 -14.58 16.41 -21.21
C ARG A 124 -14.26 17.10 -19.88
N LYS A 125 -13.91 16.31 -18.83
CA LYS A 125 -13.62 16.81 -17.48
C LYS A 125 -12.15 16.62 -17.12
N PRO A 126 -11.57 17.44 -16.23
CA PRO A 126 -10.28 17.18 -15.61
C PRO A 126 -10.22 15.79 -15.00
N TYR A 127 -9.03 15.18 -15.06
CA TYR A 127 -8.80 13.82 -14.57
C TYR A 127 -7.63 13.76 -13.60
N VAL A 128 -7.86 13.26 -12.41
CA VAL A 128 -6.82 12.96 -11.41
C VAL A 128 -6.65 11.44 -11.32
N TYR A 129 -5.43 10.97 -11.59
CA TYR A 129 -5.08 9.57 -11.45
C TYR A 129 -4.27 9.36 -10.18
N ASN A 130 -4.90 8.80 -9.15
CA ASN A 130 -4.26 8.47 -7.86
C ASN A 130 -3.73 7.03 -7.91
N ILE A 131 -2.42 6.90 -8.12
CA ILE A 131 -1.74 5.61 -8.28
C ILE A 131 -1.25 5.12 -6.92
N ARG A 132 -1.75 3.95 -6.53
CA ARG A 132 -1.34 3.27 -5.31
C ARG A 132 -0.46 2.05 -5.59
N ASP A 133 -0.84 1.29 -6.60
CA ASP A 133 -0.08 0.18 -7.17
C ASP A 133 0.09 0.42 -8.67
N MET A 134 1.30 0.28 -9.19
CA MET A 134 1.57 0.57 -10.60
C MET A 134 1.35 -0.65 -11.47
N TYR A 135 0.20 -0.70 -12.12
CA TYR A 135 -0.09 -1.69 -13.16
C TYR A 135 0.18 -1.12 -14.55
N PRO A 136 0.67 -1.94 -15.52
CA PRO A 136 0.88 -3.41 -15.42
C PRO A 136 2.20 -3.83 -14.76
N ASP A 137 3.08 -2.91 -14.39
CA ASP A 137 4.42 -3.20 -13.85
C ASP A 137 4.39 -4.20 -12.69
N MET A 138 3.44 -4.03 -11.76
CA MET A 138 3.26 -4.94 -10.63
C MET A 138 2.87 -6.35 -11.07
N ALA A 139 2.00 -6.47 -12.08
CA ALA A 139 1.57 -7.77 -12.58
C ALA A 139 2.69 -8.51 -13.30
N VAL A 140 3.51 -7.81 -14.07
CA VAL A 140 4.66 -8.37 -14.79
C VAL A 140 5.80 -8.67 -13.82
N GLY A 141 6.20 -7.70 -13.00
CA GLY A 141 7.28 -7.87 -12.04
C GLY A 141 6.96 -8.85 -10.90
N GLY A 142 5.66 -9.03 -10.59
CA GLY A 142 5.15 -10.06 -9.67
C GLY A 142 5.01 -11.44 -10.32
N SER A 143 5.34 -11.61 -11.61
CA SER A 143 5.16 -12.85 -12.38
C SER A 143 3.71 -13.36 -12.40
N ILE A 144 2.74 -12.43 -12.28
CA ILE A 144 1.30 -12.72 -12.40
C ILE A 144 0.88 -12.76 -13.87
N VAL A 145 1.52 -11.90 -14.69
CA VAL A 145 1.31 -11.81 -16.13
C VAL A 145 2.65 -11.94 -16.83
N GLU A 146 2.72 -12.85 -17.81
CA GLU A 146 3.95 -13.00 -18.60
C GLU A 146 4.20 -11.80 -19.51
N PRO A 147 5.47 -11.40 -19.69
CA PRO A 147 5.84 -10.38 -20.68
C PRO A 147 5.41 -10.83 -22.09
N GLY A 148 4.44 -10.13 -22.69
CA GLY A 148 3.89 -10.52 -23.99
C GLY A 148 3.09 -9.42 -24.66
N ARG A 149 2.33 -9.78 -25.71
CA ARG A 149 1.50 -8.81 -26.45
C ARG A 149 0.45 -8.14 -25.57
N LEU A 150 -0.21 -8.89 -24.69
CA LEU A 150 -1.23 -8.35 -23.78
C LEU A 150 -0.63 -7.36 -22.79
N ALA A 151 0.50 -7.67 -22.16
CA ALA A 151 1.19 -6.76 -21.26
C ALA A 151 1.61 -5.47 -21.98
N ARG A 152 2.07 -5.55 -23.24
CA ARG A 152 2.43 -4.39 -24.07
C ARG A 152 1.21 -3.51 -24.41
N ILE A 153 0.07 -4.13 -24.73
CA ILE A 153 -1.18 -3.39 -24.99
C ILE A 153 -1.64 -2.69 -23.71
N TRP A 154 -1.61 -3.38 -22.58
CA TRP A 154 -1.97 -2.82 -21.28
C TRP A 154 -1.05 -1.64 -20.92
N GLU A 155 0.25 -1.78 -21.10
CA GLU A 155 1.22 -0.68 -20.90
C GLU A 155 0.92 0.54 -21.81
N LYS A 156 0.58 0.31 -23.09
CA LYS A 156 0.19 1.40 -23.99
C LYS A 156 -1.06 2.14 -23.51
N LEU A 157 -2.08 1.40 -23.07
CA LEU A 157 -3.31 1.98 -22.52
C LEU A 157 -3.05 2.70 -21.20
N HIS A 158 -2.19 2.14 -20.34
CA HIS A 158 -1.79 2.82 -19.11
C HIS A 158 -1.06 4.13 -19.39
N ARG A 159 -0.07 4.14 -20.31
CA ARG A 159 0.62 5.37 -20.72
C ARG A 159 -0.34 6.40 -21.34
N TRP A 160 -1.35 5.96 -22.08
CA TRP A 160 -2.41 6.84 -22.57
C TRP A 160 -3.20 7.45 -21.40
N ALA A 161 -3.62 6.67 -20.44
CA ALA A 161 -4.34 7.13 -19.25
C ALA A 161 -3.50 8.15 -18.45
N LEU A 162 -2.20 7.88 -18.27
CA LEU A 162 -1.26 8.79 -17.63
C LEU A 162 -1.16 10.14 -18.36
N ARG A 163 -1.01 10.12 -19.70
CA ARG A 163 -0.96 11.36 -20.49
C ARG A 163 -2.29 12.14 -20.47
N ARG A 164 -3.42 11.43 -20.35
CA ARG A 164 -4.75 12.05 -20.25
C ARG A 164 -4.99 12.70 -18.89
N ALA A 165 -4.31 12.23 -17.82
CA ALA A 165 -4.50 12.78 -16.49
C ALA A 165 -4.02 14.23 -16.40
N THR A 166 -4.83 15.12 -15.85
CA THR A 166 -4.46 16.50 -15.54
C THR A 166 -3.45 16.54 -14.41
N ARG A 167 -3.62 15.67 -13.42
CA ARG A 167 -2.66 15.41 -12.33
C ARG A 167 -2.55 13.91 -12.10
N VAL A 168 -1.34 13.49 -11.76
CA VAL A 168 -1.05 12.12 -11.33
C VAL A 168 -0.56 12.18 -9.89
N ILE A 169 -1.24 11.51 -8.99
CA ILE A 169 -0.86 11.43 -7.58
C ILE A 169 -0.17 10.09 -7.35
N VAL A 170 0.99 10.13 -6.71
CA VAL A 170 1.83 8.97 -6.39
C VAL A 170 2.22 8.97 -4.92
N LEU A 171 2.74 7.85 -4.42
CA LEU A 171 2.99 7.64 -2.99
C LEU A 171 4.42 7.98 -2.54
N GLY A 172 5.37 8.14 -3.48
CA GLY A 172 6.76 8.36 -3.16
C GLY A 172 7.58 8.86 -4.35
N GLU A 173 8.83 9.27 -4.08
CA GLU A 173 9.74 9.79 -5.12
C GLU A 173 10.16 8.70 -6.11
N ASP A 174 10.33 7.46 -5.66
CA ASP A 174 10.63 6.32 -6.52
C ASP A 174 9.50 6.05 -7.52
N MET A 175 8.24 6.10 -7.06
CA MET A 175 7.07 5.98 -7.93
C MET A 175 6.95 7.20 -8.85
N ARG A 176 7.23 8.40 -8.36
CA ARG A 176 7.27 9.63 -9.18
C ARG A 176 8.29 9.53 -10.30
N ALA A 177 9.51 9.12 -10.00
CA ALA A 177 10.57 8.93 -10.98
C ALA A 177 10.14 7.92 -12.07
N ARG A 178 9.49 6.81 -11.67
CA ARG A 178 8.99 5.80 -12.60
C ARG A 178 7.86 6.33 -13.50
N ILE A 179 6.95 7.14 -12.99
CA ILE A 179 5.89 7.78 -13.78
C ILE A 179 6.48 8.77 -14.78
N ILE A 180 7.45 9.57 -14.37
CA ILE A 180 8.16 10.50 -15.26
C ILE A 180 8.88 9.72 -16.37
N SER A 181 9.52 8.60 -16.06
CA SER A 181 10.15 7.74 -17.08
C SER A 181 9.17 7.13 -18.10
N LYS A 182 7.87 7.07 -17.75
CA LYS A 182 6.79 6.68 -18.69
C LYS A 182 6.34 7.82 -19.60
N GLY A 183 6.95 9.01 -19.50
CA GLY A 183 6.70 10.17 -20.36
C GLY A 183 5.59 11.11 -19.85
N VAL A 184 5.41 11.19 -18.53
CA VAL A 184 4.54 12.20 -17.90
C VAL A 184 5.37 13.39 -17.51
N ASP A 185 4.84 14.60 -17.76
CA ASP A 185 5.46 15.85 -17.34
C ASP A 185 5.65 15.88 -15.81
N PRO A 186 6.87 16.15 -15.31
CA PRO A 186 7.14 16.21 -13.88
C PRO A 186 6.26 17.17 -13.09
N SER A 187 5.80 18.27 -13.69
CA SER A 187 4.91 19.24 -13.03
C SER A 187 3.51 18.73 -12.77
N ARG A 188 3.12 17.65 -13.43
CA ARG A 188 1.81 17.01 -13.28
C ARG A 188 1.82 15.86 -12.28
N VAL A 189 3.00 15.42 -11.82
CA VAL A 189 3.17 14.30 -10.89
C VAL A 189 3.40 14.82 -9.48
N LEU A 190 2.43 14.60 -8.62
CA LEU A 190 2.41 15.10 -7.25
C LEU A 190 2.48 13.95 -6.26
N ILE A 191 3.16 14.16 -5.13
CA ILE A 191 3.30 13.14 -4.09
C ILE A 191 2.31 13.43 -2.97
N VAL A 192 1.45 12.44 -2.72
CA VAL A 192 0.60 12.37 -1.53
C VAL A 192 0.79 11.00 -0.90
N ARG A 193 1.48 10.96 0.21
CA ARG A 193 1.82 9.71 0.90
C ARG A 193 0.64 9.17 1.69
N ASP A 194 0.65 7.87 2.00
CA ASP A 194 -0.38 7.25 2.85
C ASP A 194 -0.35 7.77 4.28
N GLY A 195 0.84 8.05 4.75
CA GLY A 195 1.04 8.49 6.11
C GLY A 195 0.46 7.53 7.17
N THR A 196 0.45 8.00 8.39
CA THR A 196 -0.19 7.32 9.53
C THR A 196 -0.80 8.37 10.46
N GLU A 197 -1.69 7.92 11.34
CA GLU A 197 -2.15 8.78 12.42
C GLU A 197 -0.99 9.01 13.40
N ILE A 198 -0.72 10.27 13.69
CA ILE A 198 0.33 10.67 14.62
C ILE A 198 -0.32 11.08 15.94
N LEU A 199 0.16 10.49 17.02
CA LEU A 199 -0.27 10.89 18.35
C LEU A 199 0.17 12.34 18.62
N PRO A 200 -0.63 13.11 19.37
CA PRO A 200 -0.24 14.46 19.78
C PRO A 200 1.15 14.48 20.45
N PRO A 201 1.89 15.57 20.32
CA PRO A 201 3.20 15.70 20.99
C PRO A 201 3.07 15.38 22.48
N ASN A 202 4.08 14.69 23.04
CA ASN A 202 4.16 14.26 24.44
C ASN A 202 3.11 13.22 24.86
N THR A 203 2.32 12.67 23.95
CA THR A 203 1.45 11.54 24.30
C THR A 203 2.31 10.27 24.47
N PRO A 204 2.23 9.59 25.63
CA PRO A 204 2.90 8.32 25.82
C PRO A 204 2.44 7.29 24.79
N LEU A 205 3.36 6.49 24.30
CA LEU A 205 2.96 5.34 23.47
C LEU A 205 2.11 4.38 24.31
N PRO A 206 1.09 3.74 23.68
CA PRO A 206 0.27 2.75 24.37
C PRO A 206 1.13 1.66 24.98
N THR A 207 0.82 1.24 26.20
CA THR A 207 1.46 0.08 26.81
C THR A 207 1.20 -1.15 25.96
N PRO A 208 2.26 -1.86 25.50
CA PRO A 208 2.07 -3.03 24.66
C PRO A 208 1.35 -4.16 25.41
N ASP A 209 0.44 -4.83 24.71
CA ASP A 209 -0.23 -6.00 25.22
C ASP A 209 0.77 -7.15 25.49
N PRO A 210 0.86 -7.64 26.74
CA PRO A 210 1.82 -8.67 27.10
C PRO A 210 1.65 -9.99 26.35
N GLU A 211 0.42 -10.33 25.91
CA GLU A 211 0.18 -11.55 25.14
C GLU A 211 0.73 -11.43 23.73
N VAL A 212 0.53 -10.27 23.08
CA VAL A 212 1.09 -9.98 21.77
C VAL A 212 2.62 -9.98 21.83
N VAL A 213 3.19 -9.34 22.86
CA VAL A 213 4.65 -9.31 23.05
C VAL A 213 5.20 -10.74 23.23
N ARG A 214 4.60 -11.56 24.11
CA ARG A 214 4.99 -12.96 24.28
C ARG A 214 4.86 -13.79 23.02
N ALA A 215 3.78 -13.58 22.25
CA ALA A 215 3.56 -14.28 21.00
C ALA A 215 4.64 -13.97 19.97
N ILE A 216 5.14 -12.75 19.92
CA ILE A 216 6.16 -12.29 18.97
C ILE A 216 7.57 -12.62 19.47
N ARG A 217 7.94 -12.23 20.69
CA ARG A 217 9.32 -12.32 21.19
C ARG A 217 9.77 -13.73 21.58
N ARG A 218 8.89 -14.51 22.19
CA ARG A 218 9.30 -15.82 22.79
C ARG A 218 10.64 -15.71 23.53
N ASN A 219 11.60 -16.57 23.14
CA ASN A 219 12.94 -16.67 23.74
C ASN A 219 14.03 -15.99 22.87
N PHE A 220 13.66 -15.18 21.90
CA PHE A 220 14.63 -14.48 21.06
C PHE A 220 15.22 -13.28 21.80
N SER A 221 16.55 -13.12 21.72
CA SER A 221 17.26 -11.96 22.25
C SER A 221 17.05 -10.73 21.37
N PHE A 222 16.91 -10.92 20.04
CA PHE A 222 16.62 -9.89 19.07
C PHE A 222 15.49 -10.35 18.13
N VAL A 223 14.48 -9.51 17.93
CA VAL A 223 13.32 -9.84 17.09
C VAL A 223 13.16 -8.88 15.94
N LEU A 224 13.26 -9.43 14.74
CA LEU A 224 12.97 -8.74 13.49
C LEU A 224 11.54 -9.11 13.06
N VAL A 225 10.68 -8.11 12.85
CA VAL A 225 9.28 -8.33 12.51
C VAL A 225 8.96 -7.77 11.11
N HIS A 226 8.32 -8.60 10.28
CA HIS A 226 7.59 -8.13 9.11
C HIS A 226 6.09 -8.22 9.42
N ALA A 227 5.40 -7.08 9.50
CA ALA A 227 3.96 -7.04 9.72
C ALA A 227 3.23 -6.55 8.47
N GLY A 228 2.34 -7.38 7.91
CA GLY A 228 1.51 -7.03 6.76
C GLY A 228 1.36 -8.12 5.71
N ASN A 229 0.95 -7.72 4.50
CA ASN A 229 0.71 -8.64 3.38
C ASN A 229 2.02 -9.32 2.92
N LEU A 230 1.98 -10.63 2.76
CA LEU A 230 3.04 -11.46 2.19
C LEU A 230 2.81 -11.63 0.68
N GLY A 231 2.96 -10.52 -0.05
CA GLY A 231 2.67 -10.44 -1.49
C GLY A 231 3.87 -10.77 -2.39
N PHE A 232 3.68 -10.63 -3.69
CA PHE A 232 4.70 -10.94 -4.71
C PHE A 232 5.88 -9.97 -4.76
N TYR A 233 5.83 -8.90 -3.99
CA TYR A 233 6.80 -7.80 -4.03
C TYR A 233 8.03 -7.99 -3.13
N GLY A 234 8.00 -8.92 -2.18
CA GLY A 234 9.06 -9.05 -1.18
C GLY A 234 10.20 -9.98 -1.60
N ALA A 235 11.39 -9.71 -1.10
CA ALA A 235 12.58 -10.57 -1.23
C ALA A 235 12.58 -11.66 -0.12
N TRP A 236 11.53 -12.48 -0.10
CA TRP A 236 11.25 -13.40 0.99
C TRP A 236 12.34 -14.46 1.20
N ASN A 237 12.85 -15.03 0.11
CA ASN A 237 13.91 -16.04 0.18
C ASN A 237 15.19 -15.48 0.80
N THR A 238 15.54 -14.24 0.48
CA THR A 238 16.68 -13.53 1.07
C THR A 238 16.52 -13.36 2.58
N LEU A 239 15.32 -12.97 3.03
CA LEU A 239 15.01 -12.84 4.44
C LEU A 239 15.09 -14.17 5.19
N VAL A 240 14.50 -15.22 4.64
CA VAL A 240 14.51 -16.58 5.25
C VAL A 240 15.95 -17.12 5.29
N THR A 241 16.73 -16.96 4.22
CA THR A 241 18.14 -17.37 4.18
C THR A 241 18.97 -16.63 5.23
N ALA A 242 18.79 -15.30 5.34
CA ALA A 242 19.47 -14.51 6.37
C ALA A 242 19.08 -14.94 7.78
N ALA A 243 17.80 -15.22 8.03
CA ALA A 243 17.33 -15.70 9.31
C ALA A 243 17.98 -17.05 9.70
N ARG A 244 18.10 -17.99 8.75
CA ARG A 244 18.80 -19.26 8.98
C ARG A 244 20.25 -19.06 9.40
N LEU A 245 20.95 -18.12 8.78
CA LEU A 245 22.35 -17.79 9.11
C LEU A 245 22.51 -17.17 10.52
N LEU A 246 21.43 -16.58 11.05
CA LEU A 246 21.36 -15.95 12.37
C LEU A 246 20.76 -16.88 13.46
N ALA A 247 20.47 -18.15 13.15
CA ALA A 247 19.71 -19.02 14.04
C ALA A 247 20.42 -19.27 15.38
N SER A 248 21.76 -19.38 15.39
CA SER A 248 22.57 -19.59 16.60
C SER A 248 22.79 -18.34 17.44
N GLU A 249 22.38 -17.16 16.94
CA GLU A 249 22.63 -15.86 17.56
C GLU A 249 21.44 -15.34 18.38
N GLY A 250 20.41 -16.15 18.55
CA GLY A 250 19.19 -15.76 19.27
C GLY A 250 18.30 -14.75 18.53
N VAL A 251 18.53 -14.57 17.21
CA VAL A 251 17.74 -13.67 16.37
C VAL A 251 16.52 -14.40 15.82
N GLY A 252 15.32 -13.84 16.06
CA GLY A 252 14.07 -14.33 15.50
C GLY A 252 13.57 -13.45 14.34
N LEU A 253 13.11 -14.09 13.26
CA LEU A 253 12.34 -13.45 12.20
C LEU A 253 10.88 -13.84 12.33
N VAL A 254 10.00 -12.86 12.54
CA VAL A 254 8.58 -13.09 12.75
C VAL A 254 7.76 -12.40 11.66
N PHE A 255 7.05 -13.19 10.89
CA PHE A 255 6.06 -12.73 9.93
C PHE A 255 4.69 -12.65 10.61
N VAL A 256 4.11 -11.46 10.65
CA VAL A 256 2.76 -11.21 11.18
C VAL A 256 1.88 -10.82 10.02
N GLY A 257 1.01 -11.71 9.56
CA GLY A 257 0.13 -11.45 8.43
C GLY A 257 -0.11 -12.65 7.54
N ASP A 258 -0.70 -12.37 6.38
CA ASP A 258 -1.04 -13.37 5.37
C ASP A 258 -0.78 -12.79 3.97
N GLY A 259 -0.91 -13.61 2.93
CA GLY A 259 -0.79 -13.19 1.54
C GLY A 259 -0.48 -14.32 0.58
N ALA A 260 -0.49 -14.00 -0.70
CA ALA A 260 -0.37 -14.98 -1.78
C ALA A 260 0.96 -15.78 -1.75
N GLN A 261 1.99 -15.27 -1.09
CA GLN A 261 3.29 -15.93 -0.99
C GLN A 261 3.50 -16.69 0.32
N ARG A 262 2.54 -16.62 1.27
CA ARG A 262 2.71 -17.20 2.60
C ARG A 262 3.15 -18.66 2.57
N SER A 263 2.44 -19.51 1.86
CA SER A 263 2.76 -20.94 1.80
C SER A 263 4.15 -21.23 1.23
N GLN A 264 4.59 -20.42 0.24
CA GLN A 264 5.94 -20.56 -0.32
C GLN A 264 7.02 -20.12 0.67
N ILE A 265 6.76 -19.07 1.45
CA ILE A 265 7.69 -18.57 2.47
C ILE A 265 7.77 -19.59 3.61
N GLU A 266 6.65 -20.17 4.04
CA GLU A 266 6.60 -21.23 5.06
C GLU A 266 7.39 -22.46 4.60
N ALA A 267 7.23 -22.89 3.35
CA ALA A 267 8.00 -23.99 2.78
C ALA A 267 9.51 -23.67 2.73
N ALA A 268 9.89 -22.46 2.32
CA ALA A 268 11.29 -22.03 2.33
C ALA A 268 11.87 -21.95 3.75
N ALA A 269 11.07 -21.64 4.75
CA ALA A 269 11.46 -21.56 6.16
C ALA A 269 11.41 -22.91 6.89
N ALA A 270 11.00 -24.00 6.24
CA ALA A 270 10.90 -25.31 6.86
C ALA A 270 12.22 -25.72 7.54
N GLY A 271 12.17 -26.12 8.82
CA GLY A 271 13.34 -26.46 9.64
C GLY A 271 14.10 -25.25 10.21
N ALA A 272 13.73 -24.01 9.93
CA ALA A 272 14.31 -22.82 10.56
C ALA A 272 13.58 -22.51 11.87
N GLY A 273 14.10 -22.96 13.01
CA GLY A 273 13.49 -22.80 14.34
C GLY A 273 13.35 -21.35 14.81
N ASN A 274 14.06 -20.43 14.18
CA ASN A 274 14.02 -19.00 14.47
C ASN A 274 13.15 -18.17 13.50
N VAL A 275 12.43 -18.82 12.57
CA VAL A 275 11.44 -18.16 11.71
C VAL A 275 10.04 -18.54 12.16
N ARG A 276 9.17 -17.56 12.31
CA ARG A 276 7.80 -17.76 12.78
C ARG A 276 6.78 -17.04 11.94
N PHE A 277 5.57 -17.62 11.88
CA PHE A 277 4.42 -17.07 11.18
C PHE A 277 3.25 -16.91 12.15
N LEU A 278 2.74 -15.71 12.26
CA LEU A 278 1.54 -15.37 13.01
C LEU A 278 0.48 -14.83 12.07
N GLN A 279 -0.78 -15.03 12.43
CA GLN A 279 -1.91 -14.43 11.70
C GLN A 279 -1.98 -12.90 11.94
N PHE A 280 -2.81 -12.21 11.18
CA PHE A 280 -3.12 -10.82 11.47
C PHE A 280 -3.71 -10.66 12.86
N PHE A 281 -3.19 -9.70 13.60
CA PHE A 281 -3.83 -9.26 14.84
C PHE A 281 -4.95 -8.26 14.52
N PRO A 282 -5.97 -8.12 15.39
CA PRO A 282 -6.95 -7.04 15.30
C PRO A 282 -6.27 -5.66 15.23
N ALA A 283 -6.90 -4.70 14.55
CA ALA A 283 -6.34 -3.36 14.36
C ALA A 283 -5.93 -2.68 15.68
N SER A 284 -6.70 -2.87 16.75
CA SER A 284 -6.41 -2.37 18.10
C SER A 284 -5.11 -2.93 18.71
N LYS A 285 -4.60 -4.04 18.22
CA LYS A 285 -3.36 -4.68 18.71
C LYS A 285 -2.13 -4.32 17.87
N ILE A 286 -2.29 -3.63 16.75
CA ILE A 286 -1.17 -3.24 15.87
C ILE A 286 -0.10 -2.43 16.60
N PRO A 287 -0.42 -1.45 17.50
CA PRO A 287 0.60 -0.76 18.28
C PRO A 287 1.47 -1.73 19.10
N SER A 288 0.87 -2.78 19.69
CA SER A 288 1.59 -3.81 20.43
C SER A 288 2.49 -4.67 19.53
N VAL A 289 2.04 -4.99 18.31
CA VAL A 289 2.85 -5.71 17.30
C VAL A 289 4.07 -4.89 16.94
N LEU A 290 3.89 -3.59 16.70
CA LEU A 290 5.00 -2.69 16.36
C LEU A 290 5.96 -2.53 17.53
N ALA A 291 5.45 -2.38 18.75
CA ALA A 291 6.27 -2.22 19.95
C ALA A 291 7.09 -3.49 20.30
N ALA A 292 6.59 -4.68 19.99
CA ALA A 292 7.21 -5.96 20.33
C ALA A 292 8.53 -6.24 19.58
N ALA A 293 8.76 -5.62 18.44
CA ALA A 293 9.97 -5.77 17.65
C ALA A 293 11.14 -4.94 18.18
N ASP A 294 12.37 -5.42 18.01
CA ASP A 294 13.56 -4.60 18.15
C ASP A 294 13.79 -3.78 16.87
N ALA A 295 13.57 -4.39 15.71
CA ALA A 295 13.53 -3.69 14.41
C ALA A 295 12.45 -4.29 13.50
N HIS A 296 11.98 -3.52 12.54
CA HIS A 296 11.04 -3.99 11.52
C HIS A 296 11.70 -4.18 10.18
N VAL A 297 11.22 -5.18 9.42
CA VAL A 297 11.65 -5.38 8.04
C VAL A 297 10.67 -4.73 7.07
N ILE A 298 11.21 -3.96 6.15
CA ILE A 298 10.58 -3.56 4.90
C ILE A 298 11.33 -4.25 3.77
N THR A 299 10.61 -4.84 2.83
CA THR A 299 11.25 -5.52 1.71
C THR A 299 10.55 -5.22 0.39
N VAL A 300 11.37 -4.97 -0.63
CA VAL A 300 10.96 -4.83 -2.04
C VAL A 300 12.00 -5.56 -2.88
N LYS A 301 11.57 -6.50 -3.70
CA LYS A 301 12.49 -7.20 -4.61
C LYS A 301 12.91 -6.30 -5.78
N ARG A 302 14.08 -6.56 -6.33
CA ARG A 302 14.62 -5.82 -7.48
C ARG A 302 13.65 -5.82 -8.67
N GLY A 303 13.54 -4.68 -9.35
CA GLY A 303 12.63 -4.45 -10.48
C GLY A 303 11.24 -3.94 -10.07
N LEU A 304 10.94 -3.89 -8.77
CA LEU A 304 9.67 -3.35 -8.25
C LEU A 304 9.84 -2.01 -7.52
N GLU A 305 10.98 -1.35 -7.68
CA GLU A 305 11.22 0.01 -7.20
C GLU A 305 10.21 0.98 -7.87
N GLY A 306 9.54 1.76 -7.06
CA GLY A 306 8.50 2.68 -7.54
C GLY A 306 7.28 2.02 -8.16
N VAL A 307 7.13 0.70 -8.03
CA VAL A 307 5.91 -0.05 -8.43
C VAL A 307 4.98 -0.23 -7.24
N VAL A 308 5.55 -0.54 -6.08
CA VAL A 308 4.88 -0.64 -4.79
C VAL A 308 5.63 0.22 -3.78
N VAL A 309 4.89 0.97 -2.97
CA VAL A 309 5.46 1.75 -1.87
C VAL A 309 5.07 1.08 -0.55
N PRO A 310 6.05 0.71 0.29
CA PRO A 310 5.78 0.02 1.54
C PRO A 310 5.20 0.97 2.60
N SER A 311 3.90 1.22 2.58
CA SER A 311 3.18 2.13 3.48
C SER A 311 3.30 1.78 4.97
N LYS A 312 3.66 0.53 5.30
CA LYS A 312 3.93 0.10 6.69
C LYS A 312 5.05 0.90 7.36
N MET A 313 5.93 1.53 6.59
CA MET A 313 7.00 2.39 7.09
C MET A 313 6.46 3.45 8.07
N TYR A 314 5.39 4.12 7.72
CA TYR A 314 4.85 5.23 8.51
C TYR A 314 4.41 4.80 9.93
N GLY A 315 3.74 3.64 10.05
CA GLY A 315 3.37 3.08 11.34
C GLY A 315 4.59 2.67 12.19
N ILE A 316 5.65 2.15 11.54
CA ILE A 316 6.91 1.80 12.20
C ILE A 316 7.59 3.06 12.75
N LEU A 317 7.62 4.15 11.96
CA LEU A 317 8.16 5.43 12.40
C LEU A 317 7.39 5.99 13.59
N ALA A 318 6.06 5.97 13.55
CA ALA A 318 5.22 6.41 14.67
C ALA A 318 5.44 5.60 15.95
N ALA A 319 5.77 4.30 15.82
CA ALA A 319 6.14 3.44 16.95
C ALA A 319 7.60 3.68 17.45
N GLY A 320 8.38 4.53 16.79
CA GLY A 320 9.76 4.81 17.13
C GLY A 320 10.67 3.60 16.99
N LYS A 321 10.49 2.82 15.93
CA LYS A 321 11.26 1.59 15.71
C LYS A 321 12.19 1.68 14.50
N PRO A 322 13.40 1.10 14.60
CA PRO A 322 14.33 1.02 13.48
C PRO A 322 13.80 0.14 12.36
N ILE A 323 14.27 0.40 11.13
CA ILE A 323 13.92 -0.36 9.95
C ILE A 323 15.17 -1.04 9.37
N VAL A 324 15.06 -2.33 9.07
CA VAL A 324 15.96 -3.04 8.17
C VAL A 324 15.29 -3.06 6.79
N ALA A 325 15.78 -2.22 5.89
CA ALA A 325 15.21 -2.06 4.55
C ALA A 325 15.94 -3.00 3.57
N VAL A 326 15.30 -4.13 3.26
CA VAL A 326 15.80 -5.13 2.31
C VAL A 326 15.19 -4.85 0.94
N ALA A 327 15.78 -3.89 0.26
CA ALA A 327 15.23 -3.32 -0.95
C ALA A 327 16.33 -2.63 -1.78
N PRO A 328 16.11 -2.38 -3.09
CA PRO A 328 16.99 -1.56 -3.88
C PRO A 328 17.13 -0.15 -3.29
N LYS A 329 18.32 0.44 -3.44
CA LYS A 329 18.66 1.74 -2.85
C LYS A 329 17.81 2.91 -3.37
N GLU A 330 17.19 2.72 -4.51
CA GLU A 330 16.31 3.70 -5.16
C GLU A 330 14.91 3.77 -4.52
N THR A 331 14.55 2.82 -3.64
CA THR A 331 13.25 2.87 -2.95
C THR A 331 13.21 3.95 -1.89
N ASP A 332 12.07 4.63 -1.74
CA ASP A 332 11.86 5.66 -0.72
C ASP A 332 12.21 5.18 0.69
N ALA A 333 11.84 3.95 1.03
CA ALA A 333 12.12 3.38 2.35
C ALA A 333 13.62 3.26 2.65
N VAL A 334 14.46 3.04 1.62
CA VAL A 334 15.93 3.02 1.76
C VAL A 334 16.48 4.43 1.76
N SER A 335 16.17 5.23 0.74
CA SER A 335 16.75 6.57 0.57
C SER A 335 16.41 7.50 1.74
N LEU A 336 15.13 7.60 2.10
CA LEU A 336 14.65 8.38 3.24
C LEU A 336 15.18 7.82 4.57
N GLY A 337 15.19 6.48 4.70
CA GLY A 337 15.64 5.81 5.91
C GLY A 337 17.09 6.06 6.24
N ILE A 338 17.97 6.03 5.24
CA ILE A 338 19.39 6.35 5.40
C ILE A 338 19.57 7.84 5.67
N GLN A 339 18.94 8.70 4.86
CA GLN A 339 19.06 10.16 5.00
C GLN A 339 18.62 10.66 6.38
N ARG A 340 17.55 10.09 6.92
CA ARG A 340 16.94 10.48 8.20
C ARG A 340 17.46 9.65 9.38
N GLY A 341 18.31 8.66 9.16
CA GLY A 341 18.96 7.86 10.19
C GLY A 341 18.06 6.81 10.87
N PHE A 342 16.89 6.46 10.32
CA PHE A 342 16.00 5.49 10.91
C PHE A 342 16.05 4.09 10.27
N ALA A 343 16.80 3.92 9.19
CA ALA A 343 16.94 2.61 8.54
C ALA A 343 18.40 2.23 8.27
N VAL A 344 18.65 0.93 8.25
CA VAL A 344 19.81 0.31 7.62
C VAL A 344 19.35 -0.40 6.35
N ALA A 345 20.14 -0.31 5.28
CA ALA A 345 19.82 -0.95 4.01
C ALA A 345 20.57 -2.26 3.83
N ALA A 346 19.93 -3.20 3.12
CA ALA A 346 20.56 -4.41 2.62
C ALA A 346 20.03 -4.71 1.21
N ASP A 347 20.89 -5.21 0.34
CA ASP A 347 20.51 -5.61 -1.02
C ASP A 347 19.51 -6.79 -0.97
N PRO A 348 18.39 -6.70 -1.72
CA PRO A 348 17.34 -7.73 -1.69
C PRO A 348 17.79 -9.08 -2.27
N ASP A 349 18.93 -9.14 -2.97
CA ASP A 349 19.46 -10.37 -3.56
C ASP A 349 20.64 -10.92 -2.75
N ARG A 350 21.04 -10.26 -1.64
CA ARG A 350 22.24 -10.61 -0.83
C ARG A 350 21.91 -10.89 0.63
N PRO A 351 21.63 -12.15 1.00
CA PRO A 351 21.35 -12.51 2.39
C PRO A 351 22.44 -12.11 3.39
N ALA A 352 23.71 -12.12 2.97
CA ALA A 352 24.84 -11.74 3.83
C ALA A 352 24.78 -10.26 4.26
N GLU A 353 24.27 -9.36 3.42
CA GLU A 353 24.09 -7.95 3.79
C GLU A 353 22.97 -7.79 4.84
N VAL A 354 21.89 -8.57 4.72
CA VAL A 354 20.83 -8.60 5.74
C VAL A 354 21.38 -9.09 7.07
N VAL A 355 22.18 -10.17 7.06
CA VAL A 355 22.88 -10.70 8.25
C VAL A 355 23.75 -9.62 8.89
N SER A 356 24.57 -8.93 8.11
CA SER A 356 25.46 -7.86 8.59
C SER A 356 24.67 -6.70 9.19
N ALA A 357 23.58 -6.28 8.54
CA ALA A 357 22.72 -5.21 9.03
C ALA A 357 22.05 -5.58 10.37
N VAL A 358 21.54 -6.81 10.49
CA VAL A 358 20.89 -7.30 11.72
C VAL A 358 21.90 -7.43 12.87
N ARG A 359 23.08 -8.01 12.62
CA ARG A 359 24.18 -8.10 13.62
C ARG A 359 24.60 -6.75 14.15
N ALA A 360 24.75 -5.77 13.25
CA ALA A 360 25.14 -4.40 13.62
C ALA A 360 24.10 -3.70 14.50
N LEU A 361 22.83 -4.08 14.41
CA LEU A 361 21.76 -3.58 15.28
C LEU A 361 21.68 -4.37 16.60
N ALA A 362 21.79 -5.69 16.52
CA ALA A 362 21.68 -6.57 17.69
C ALA A 362 22.84 -6.40 18.66
N SER A 363 24.04 -6.04 18.16
CA SER A 363 25.25 -5.82 18.96
C SER A 363 25.41 -4.40 19.51
N ASP A 364 24.59 -3.43 19.06
CA ASP A 364 24.72 -2.02 19.46
C ASP A 364 23.37 -1.43 19.92
N PRO A 365 23.04 -1.56 21.20
CA PRO A 365 21.83 -0.99 21.78
C PRO A 365 21.72 0.53 21.63
N ASN A 366 22.86 1.26 21.62
CA ASN A 366 22.87 2.71 21.47
C ASN A 366 22.46 3.09 20.05
N LYS A 367 23.00 2.42 19.04
CA LYS A 367 22.60 2.58 17.65
C LYS A 367 21.11 2.28 17.44
N LEU A 368 20.64 1.17 18.01
CA LEU A 368 19.22 0.77 17.95
C LEU A 368 18.31 1.86 18.54
N LYS A 369 18.69 2.41 19.70
CA LYS A 369 17.98 3.50 20.36
C LYS A 369 17.98 4.78 19.52
N ALA A 370 19.15 5.20 19.05
CA ALA A 370 19.29 6.41 18.22
C ALA A 370 18.45 6.33 16.94
N MET A 371 18.44 5.18 16.28
CA MET A 371 17.59 4.96 15.10
C MET A 371 16.10 4.99 15.43
N GLY A 372 15.68 4.47 16.58
CA GLY A 372 14.30 4.56 17.05
C GLY A 372 13.89 6.02 17.34
N GLU A 373 14.79 6.81 17.93
CA GLU A 373 14.58 8.25 18.16
C GLU A 373 14.46 9.01 16.82
N ALA A 374 15.34 8.70 15.85
CA ALA A 374 15.27 9.25 14.51
C ALA A 374 13.96 8.89 13.79
N ALA A 375 13.48 7.64 13.94
CA ALA A 375 12.20 7.20 13.41
C ALA A 375 11.04 8.02 13.99
N ARG A 376 11.03 8.19 15.31
CA ARG A 376 10.00 8.99 16.00
C ARG A 376 10.03 10.46 15.58
N ALA A 377 11.22 11.04 15.45
CA ALA A 377 11.39 12.42 15.01
C ALA A 377 10.93 12.64 13.56
N ALA A 378 11.05 11.64 12.71
CA ALA A 378 10.59 11.68 11.31
C ALA A 378 9.08 11.49 11.15
N ALA A 379 8.41 10.80 12.07
CA ALA A 379 7.01 10.42 11.96
C ALA A 379 6.03 11.59 11.69
N PRO A 380 6.13 12.77 12.32
CA PRO A 380 5.23 13.90 12.10
C PRO A 380 5.22 14.45 10.67
N ASP A 381 6.28 14.21 9.89
CA ASP A 381 6.35 14.61 8.48
C ASP A 381 5.44 13.74 7.60
N TYR A 382 4.98 12.61 8.12
CA TYR A 382 4.12 11.64 7.46
C TYR A 382 2.74 11.51 8.13
N ASP A 383 2.26 12.60 8.71
CA ASP A 383 0.91 12.67 9.27
C ASP A 383 -0.12 12.54 8.15
N ARG A 384 -0.99 11.53 8.26
CA ARG A 384 -2.02 11.24 7.26
C ARG A 384 -2.96 12.42 7.02
N ALA A 385 -3.34 13.16 8.06
CA ALA A 385 -4.22 14.30 7.91
C ALA A 385 -3.58 15.39 7.04
N LYS A 386 -2.28 15.67 7.26
CA LYS A 386 -1.51 16.62 6.43
C LYS A 386 -1.35 16.13 4.99
N GLU A 387 -1.08 14.84 4.79
CA GLU A 387 -0.96 14.28 3.44
C GLU A 387 -2.30 14.34 2.69
N LEU A 388 -3.41 14.01 3.35
CA LEU A 388 -4.73 14.09 2.73
C LEU A 388 -5.16 15.52 2.45
N GLN A 389 -4.71 16.50 3.23
CA GLN A 389 -4.96 17.91 2.95
C GLN A 389 -4.35 18.36 1.61
N LYS A 390 -3.16 17.85 1.25
CA LYS A 390 -2.57 18.07 -0.09
C LYS A 390 -3.49 17.59 -1.21
N PHE A 391 -4.25 16.52 -0.98
CA PHE A 391 -5.21 16.02 -1.97
C PHE A 391 -6.34 17.04 -2.19
N VAL A 392 -6.84 17.67 -1.13
CA VAL A 392 -7.85 18.75 -1.22
C VAL A 392 -7.29 19.92 -2.02
N GLU A 393 -6.08 20.39 -1.69
CA GLU A 393 -5.41 21.49 -2.39
C GLU A 393 -5.24 21.21 -3.89
N ILE A 394 -4.90 19.98 -4.26
CA ILE A 394 -4.80 19.57 -5.67
C ILE A 394 -6.15 19.70 -6.39
N LEU A 395 -7.24 19.33 -5.73
CA LEU A 395 -8.58 19.42 -6.31
C LEU A 395 -9.08 20.86 -6.41
N ASP A 396 -8.80 21.69 -5.40
CA ASP A 396 -9.15 23.12 -5.40
C ASP A 396 -8.47 23.85 -6.56
N HIS A 397 -7.19 23.59 -6.80
CA HIS A 397 -6.45 24.22 -7.91
C HIS A 397 -6.95 23.81 -9.30
N LEU A 398 -7.51 22.59 -9.45
CA LEU A 398 -8.06 22.14 -10.73
C LEU A 398 -9.40 22.78 -11.10
N THR A 399 -10.01 23.48 -10.19
CA THR A 399 -11.38 24.00 -10.33
C THR A 399 -11.44 25.52 -10.18
N ALA A 400 -10.28 26.15 -9.90
CA ALA A 400 -10.13 27.61 -9.85
C ALA A 400 -9.88 28.24 -11.25
N ASP A 401 -9.48 27.42 -12.23
CA ASP A 401 -9.30 27.77 -13.65
C ASP A 401 -10.57 27.37 -14.46
#